data_842c7889d0577cf7ec374b0520887342
#
_entry.id   842c7889d0577cf7ec374b0520887342
#
_cell.length_a   1.000
_cell.length_b   1.000
_cell.length_c   1.000
_cell.angle_alpha   90.00
_cell.angle_beta   90.00
_cell.angle_gamma   90.00
#
_symmetry.space_group_name_H-M   'P 1'
#
loop_
_entity.id
_entity.type
_entity.pdbx_description
1 polymer ?
#
loop_
_entity_poly.entity_id
_entity_poly.type
_entity_poly.pdbx_seq_one_letter_code
_entity_poly.pdbx_strand_id
1 'polypeptide(L)'
;VTVPVSTIAERVLRRLNVAVVPLDDRPTLTEMVPVATIATMALVELGVIASDETPLASDQALALDKVASVHAALDAQALVWWDATAAPRAFVEEYVKLTAAQMASSFGKTADPSLVALLEGRVRRGAMGIASHDIAVEAVMAVHTELVGKGIARWTSMDIPEMAAPAYEMLAAYNLAPKFPPAEQKPADVVQAMRTLFTITALPTSGERVVAEYF
;
A
#
# COMPACT_ATOMS: atom_id res chain seq x y z
N VAL A 1 14.91 -21.24 -2.65
CA VAL A 1 14.02 -20.14 -3.06
C VAL A 1 13.86 -19.20 -1.86
N THR A 2 13.94 -17.89 -2.12
CA THR A 2 13.77 -16.81 -1.13
C THR A 2 12.51 -16.02 -1.40
N VAL A 3 11.95 -15.41 -0.37
CA VAL A 3 10.73 -14.59 -0.44
C VAL A 3 11.07 -13.16 -0.02
N PRO A 4 10.74 -12.14 -0.84
CA PRO A 4 10.93 -10.75 -0.47
C PRO A 4 10.08 -10.34 0.76
N VAL A 5 10.59 -9.42 1.57
CA VAL A 5 9.87 -8.87 2.74
C VAL A 5 8.51 -8.30 2.34
N SER A 6 8.43 -7.61 1.19
CA SER A 6 7.18 -7.06 0.67
C SER A 6 6.11 -8.12 0.43
N THR A 7 6.47 -9.28 -0.11
CA THR A 7 5.54 -10.41 -0.29
C THR A 7 5.07 -10.97 1.04
N ILE A 8 5.97 -11.08 2.04
CA ILE A 8 5.60 -11.51 3.39
C ILE A 8 4.65 -10.49 4.02
N ALA A 9 4.91 -9.19 3.87
CA ALA A 9 4.05 -8.13 4.38
C ALA A 9 2.63 -8.20 3.80
N GLU A 10 2.48 -8.48 2.50
CA GLU A 10 1.16 -8.70 1.90
C GLU A 10 0.43 -9.89 2.50
N ARG A 11 1.13 -11.00 2.73
CA ARG A 11 0.54 -12.19 3.36
C ARG A 11 0.13 -11.91 4.80
N VAL A 12 0.92 -11.09 5.53
CA VAL A 12 0.56 -10.60 6.87
C VAL A 12 -0.75 -9.83 6.84
N LEU A 13 -0.90 -8.86 5.93
CA LEU A 13 -2.13 -8.07 5.79
C LEU A 13 -3.33 -8.92 5.43
N ARG A 14 -3.18 -9.87 4.50
CA ARG A 14 -4.24 -10.84 4.16
C ARG A 14 -4.65 -11.67 5.38
N ARG A 15 -3.69 -12.12 6.19
CA ARG A 15 -3.95 -12.85 7.43
C ARG A 15 -4.72 -12.01 8.45
N LEU A 16 -4.47 -10.70 8.50
CA LEU A 16 -5.17 -9.73 9.34
C LEU A 16 -6.51 -9.25 8.73
N ASN A 17 -6.89 -9.78 7.57
CA ASN A 17 -8.07 -9.37 6.80
C ASN A 17 -8.08 -7.88 6.43
N VAL A 18 -6.88 -7.31 6.20
CA VAL A 18 -6.69 -5.93 5.75
C VAL A 18 -6.61 -5.90 4.22
N ALA A 19 -7.18 -4.88 3.60
CA ALA A 19 -7.07 -4.68 2.16
C ALA A 19 -5.61 -4.51 1.73
N VAL A 20 -5.20 -5.25 0.70
CA VAL A 20 -3.84 -5.23 0.16
C VAL A 20 -3.85 -4.54 -1.19
N VAL A 21 -2.98 -3.56 -1.37
CA VAL A 21 -2.68 -3.02 -2.72
C VAL A 21 -1.74 -4.01 -3.40
N PRO A 22 -2.10 -4.55 -4.57
CA PRO A 22 -1.25 -5.49 -5.29
C PRO A 22 0.14 -4.91 -5.59
N LEU A 23 1.18 -5.76 -5.55
CA LEU A 23 2.56 -5.37 -5.86
C LEU A 23 2.69 -4.83 -7.30
N ASP A 24 1.87 -5.36 -8.21
CA ASP A 24 1.88 -4.98 -9.63
C ASP A 24 1.40 -3.52 -9.83
N ASP A 25 0.63 -2.98 -8.89
CA ASP A 25 0.17 -1.57 -8.94
C ASP A 25 1.19 -0.58 -8.35
N ARG A 26 2.31 -1.05 -7.78
CA ARG A 26 3.34 -0.18 -7.19
C ARG A 26 4.07 0.72 -8.18
N PRO A 27 4.38 0.31 -9.41
CA PRO A 27 4.94 1.22 -10.41
C PRO A 27 4.07 2.46 -10.62
N THR A 28 2.74 2.28 -10.54
CA THR A 28 1.77 3.38 -10.70
C THR A 28 1.73 4.35 -9.52
N LEU A 29 2.24 3.94 -8.34
CA LEU A 29 2.36 4.80 -7.15
C LEU A 29 3.60 5.69 -7.19
N THR A 30 4.64 5.28 -7.90
CA THR A 30 5.87 6.08 -8.09
C THR A 30 5.79 6.98 -9.31
N GLU A 31 4.90 6.69 -10.27
CA GLU A 31 4.63 7.53 -11.41
C GLU A 31 3.72 8.70 -11.00
N MET A 32 4.28 9.89 -10.95
CA MET A 32 3.56 11.10 -10.57
C MET A 32 3.02 11.84 -11.78
N VAL A 33 1.74 12.20 -11.74
CA VAL A 33 1.08 12.98 -12.80
C VAL A 33 0.89 14.41 -12.33
N PRO A 34 1.41 15.42 -13.07
CA PRO A 34 1.25 16.83 -12.72
C PRO A 34 -0.18 17.26 -12.59
N VAL A 35 -0.51 18.11 -11.62
CA VAL A 35 -1.87 18.64 -11.41
C VAL A 35 -2.40 19.41 -12.64
N ALA A 36 -1.53 20.03 -13.44
CA ALA A 36 -1.93 20.67 -14.69
C ALA A 36 -2.54 19.67 -15.70
N THR A 37 -1.97 18.47 -15.77
CA THR A 37 -2.52 17.38 -16.59
C THR A 37 -3.85 16.89 -16.05
N ILE A 38 -3.96 16.71 -14.72
CA ILE A 38 -5.22 16.31 -14.05
C ILE A 38 -6.32 17.37 -14.31
N ALA A 39 -5.99 18.65 -14.20
CA ALA A 39 -6.91 19.75 -14.48
C ALA A 39 -7.45 19.70 -15.92
N THR A 40 -6.57 19.49 -16.91
CA THR A 40 -6.97 19.33 -18.31
C THR A 40 -7.87 18.10 -18.51
N MET A 41 -7.48 16.96 -17.91
CA MET A 41 -8.28 15.73 -17.97
C MET A 41 -9.68 15.92 -17.35
N ALA A 42 -9.81 16.72 -16.29
CA ALA A 42 -11.08 17.00 -15.65
C ALA A 42 -12.00 17.88 -16.55
N LEU A 43 -11.44 18.81 -17.33
CA LEU A 43 -12.18 19.57 -18.34
C LEU A 43 -12.68 18.69 -19.48
N VAL A 44 -11.86 17.71 -19.90
CA VAL A 44 -12.25 16.69 -20.89
C VAL A 44 -13.36 15.80 -20.33
N GLU A 45 -13.23 15.32 -19.10
CA GLU A 45 -14.25 14.49 -18.42
C GLU A 45 -15.59 15.20 -18.31
N LEU A 46 -15.58 16.52 -18.07
CA LEU A 46 -16.79 17.36 -18.14
C LEU A 46 -17.28 17.61 -19.56
N GLY A 47 -16.53 17.29 -20.61
CA GLY A 47 -16.86 17.62 -21.99
C GLY A 47 -16.94 19.14 -22.22
N VAL A 48 -16.07 19.89 -21.54
CA VAL A 48 -15.86 21.33 -21.78
C VAL A 48 -14.93 21.52 -22.96
N ILE A 49 -13.95 20.64 -23.11
CA ILE A 49 -13.00 20.60 -24.23
C ILE A 49 -12.91 19.18 -24.79
N ALA A 50 -12.45 19.05 -26.02
CA ALA A 50 -12.08 17.76 -26.60
C ALA A 50 -10.71 17.30 -26.08
N SER A 51 -10.39 16.01 -26.21
CA SER A 51 -9.16 15.42 -25.67
C SER A 51 -7.86 15.95 -26.26
N ASP A 52 -7.94 16.56 -27.45
CA ASP A 52 -6.83 17.15 -28.20
C ASP A 52 -6.85 18.68 -28.20
N GLU A 53 -7.81 19.29 -27.51
CA GLU A 53 -8.01 20.73 -27.45
C GLU A 53 -7.26 21.34 -26.24
N THR A 54 -6.66 22.53 -26.50
CA THR A 54 -6.02 23.29 -25.42
C THR A 54 -7.10 24.11 -24.68
N PRO A 55 -7.18 23.99 -23.34
CA PRO A 55 -8.17 24.73 -22.55
C PRO A 55 -7.94 26.25 -22.63
N LEU A 56 -9.00 26.99 -22.48
CA LEU A 56 -8.93 28.44 -22.25
C LEU A 56 -8.21 28.68 -20.90
N ALA A 57 -7.42 29.75 -20.82
CA ALA A 57 -6.67 30.09 -19.63
C ALA A 57 -7.55 30.24 -18.37
N SER A 58 -8.79 30.78 -18.53
CA SER A 58 -9.76 30.87 -17.44
C SER A 58 -10.22 29.50 -16.92
N ASP A 59 -10.48 28.57 -17.83
CA ASP A 59 -11.00 27.26 -17.51
C ASP A 59 -9.91 26.40 -16.88
N GLN A 60 -8.66 26.52 -17.39
CA GLN A 60 -7.51 25.88 -16.80
C GLN A 60 -7.23 26.40 -15.39
N ALA A 61 -7.33 27.71 -15.16
CA ALA A 61 -7.14 28.29 -13.83
C ALA A 61 -8.21 27.82 -12.84
N LEU A 62 -9.49 27.77 -13.28
CA LEU A 62 -10.57 27.21 -12.47
C LEU A 62 -10.33 25.74 -12.14
N ALA A 63 -9.91 24.94 -13.13
CA ALA A 63 -9.64 23.52 -12.93
C ALA A 63 -8.49 23.29 -11.94
N LEU A 64 -7.40 24.07 -12.03
CA LEU A 64 -6.29 24.02 -11.08
C LEU A 64 -6.72 24.37 -9.64
N ASP A 65 -7.56 25.39 -9.47
CA ASP A 65 -8.13 25.76 -8.17
C ASP A 65 -8.95 24.59 -7.58
N LYS A 66 -9.72 23.88 -8.41
CA LYS A 66 -10.52 22.74 -7.95
C LYS A 66 -9.65 21.50 -7.66
N VAL A 67 -8.60 21.23 -8.43
CA VAL A 67 -7.62 20.18 -8.08
C VAL A 67 -7.02 20.46 -6.71
N ALA A 68 -6.60 21.71 -6.45
CA ALA A 68 -6.07 22.11 -5.15
C ALA A 68 -7.08 21.93 -4.01
N SER A 69 -8.36 22.25 -4.28
CA SER A 69 -9.46 22.05 -3.32
C SER A 69 -9.71 20.57 -3.01
N VAL A 70 -9.68 19.71 -4.04
CA VAL A 70 -9.79 18.23 -3.86
C VAL A 70 -8.61 17.73 -3.04
N HIS A 71 -7.38 18.16 -3.37
CA HIS A 71 -6.19 17.78 -2.60
C HIS A 71 -6.33 18.16 -1.13
N ALA A 72 -6.66 19.42 -0.84
CA ALA A 72 -6.83 19.88 0.53
C ALA A 72 -7.93 19.13 1.30
N ALA A 73 -9.03 18.77 0.64
CA ALA A 73 -10.10 17.99 1.25
C ALA A 73 -9.66 16.55 1.60
N LEU A 74 -8.84 15.93 0.76
CA LEU A 74 -8.27 14.60 1.01
C LEU A 74 -7.15 14.64 2.04
N ASP A 75 -6.31 15.68 2.05
CA ASP A 75 -5.25 15.90 3.04
C ASP A 75 -5.83 16.12 4.44
N ALA A 76 -6.90 16.90 4.57
CA ALA A 76 -7.62 17.07 5.84
C ALA A 76 -8.17 15.76 6.43
N GLN A 77 -8.33 14.73 5.60
CA GLN A 77 -8.71 13.38 6.00
C GLN A 77 -7.50 12.43 6.19
N ALA A 78 -6.27 12.95 6.07
CA ALA A 78 -5.01 12.18 6.10
C ALA A 78 -4.97 11.05 5.05
N LEU A 79 -5.55 11.28 3.87
CA LEU A 79 -5.62 10.29 2.78
C LEU A 79 -4.53 10.51 1.72
N VAL A 80 -3.80 11.62 1.75
CA VAL A 80 -2.73 11.92 0.82
C VAL A 80 -1.39 11.96 1.54
N TRP A 81 -0.33 11.45 0.91
CA TRP A 81 1.06 11.48 1.39
C TRP A 81 2.00 12.15 0.37
N TRP A 82 1.43 12.62 -0.73
CA TRP A 82 2.13 13.36 -1.79
C TRP A 82 1.80 14.84 -1.72
N ASP A 83 2.64 15.66 -2.34
CA ASP A 83 2.44 17.10 -2.35
C ASP A 83 1.32 17.54 -3.35
N ALA A 84 0.92 18.80 -3.27
CA ALA A 84 -0.17 19.34 -4.08
C ALA A 84 0.22 19.62 -5.55
N THR A 85 1.42 19.30 -6.01
CA THR A 85 1.90 19.60 -7.38
C THR A 85 1.69 18.46 -8.35
N ALA A 86 1.57 17.23 -7.84
CA ALA A 86 1.36 16.02 -8.64
C ALA A 86 0.63 14.96 -7.81
N ALA A 87 -0.06 14.03 -8.48
CA ALA A 87 -0.70 12.89 -7.82
C ALA A 87 -0.17 11.56 -8.39
N PRO A 88 -0.10 10.49 -7.58
CA PRO A 88 0.26 9.17 -8.07
C PRO A 88 -0.71 8.69 -9.15
N ARG A 89 -0.17 8.08 -10.21
CA ARG A 89 -0.95 7.58 -11.36
C ARG A 89 -2.15 6.71 -10.94
N ALA A 90 -1.97 5.93 -9.88
CA ALA A 90 -3.01 5.05 -9.35
C ALA A 90 -4.28 5.79 -8.86
N PHE A 91 -4.19 7.07 -8.56
CA PHE A 91 -5.32 7.88 -8.06
C PHE A 91 -5.79 8.96 -9.06
N VAL A 92 -5.17 9.04 -10.23
CA VAL A 92 -5.48 10.09 -11.22
C VAL A 92 -6.93 10.04 -11.66
N GLU A 93 -7.49 8.85 -11.89
CA GLU A 93 -8.89 8.71 -12.31
C GLU A 93 -9.86 9.28 -11.28
N GLU A 94 -9.67 8.96 -10.01
CA GLU A 94 -10.48 9.49 -8.92
C GLU A 94 -10.32 11.00 -8.77
N TYR A 95 -9.09 11.51 -8.86
CA TYR A 95 -8.81 12.95 -8.82
C TYR A 95 -9.49 13.69 -9.95
N VAL A 96 -9.39 13.19 -11.19
CA VAL A 96 -10.04 13.77 -12.38
C VAL A 96 -11.54 13.87 -12.16
N LYS A 97 -12.19 12.78 -11.74
CA LYS A 97 -13.64 12.72 -11.54
C LYS A 97 -14.10 13.56 -10.35
N LEU A 98 -13.37 13.59 -9.24
CA LEU A 98 -13.67 14.46 -8.10
C LEU A 98 -13.54 15.94 -8.48
N THR A 99 -12.49 16.31 -9.22
CA THR A 99 -12.30 17.66 -9.73
C THR A 99 -13.40 18.06 -10.69
N ALA A 100 -13.75 17.19 -11.63
CA ALA A 100 -14.86 17.39 -12.55
C ALA A 100 -16.19 17.60 -11.81
N ALA A 101 -16.47 16.80 -10.79
CA ALA A 101 -17.67 16.95 -9.97
C ALA A 101 -17.70 18.31 -9.25
N GLN A 102 -16.57 18.79 -8.71
CA GLN A 102 -16.50 20.12 -8.07
C GLN A 102 -16.66 21.29 -9.06
N MET A 103 -16.27 21.10 -10.31
CA MET A 103 -16.43 22.12 -11.37
C MET A 103 -17.80 22.08 -12.04
N ALA A 104 -18.57 21.00 -11.91
CA ALA A 104 -19.77 20.76 -12.69
C ALA A 104 -20.74 21.95 -12.71
N SER A 105 -21.01 22.58 -11.57
CA SER A 105 -21.91 23.72 -11.45
C SER A 105 -21.42 24.95 -12.22
N SER A 106 -20.11 25.18 -12.32
CA SER A 106 -19.52 26.30 -13.05
C SER A 106 -19.75 26.20 -14.58
N PHE A 107 -20.00 24.97 -15.06
CA PHE A 107 -20.27 24.68 -16.47
C PHE A 107 -21.72 24.24 -16.70
N GLY A 108 -22.64 24.59 -15.78
CA GLY A 108 -24.07 24.28 -15.91
C GLY A 108 -24.42 22.80 -15.85
N LYS A 109 -23.53 21.98 -15.26
CA LYS A 109 -23.72 20.54 -15.07
C LYS A 109 -23.99 20.21 -13.63
N THR A 110 -24.54 19.03 -13.36
CA THR A 110 -24.86 18.56 -12.01
C THR A 110 -23.92 17.42 -11.67
N ALA A 111 -23.24 17.49 -10.52
CA ALA A 111 -22.47 16.40 -10.00
C ALA A 111 -23.40 15.37 -9.33
N ASP A 112 -23.07 14.08 -9.46
CA ASP A 112 -23.76 13.03 -8.73
C ASP A 112 -23.07 12.83 -7.35
N PRO A 113 -23.77 13.15 -6.23
CA PRO A 113 -23.20 13.00 -4.88
C PRO A 113 -22.82 11.56 -4.55
N SER A 114 -23.55 10.58 -5.11
CA SER A 114 -23.26 9.16 -4.88
C SER A 114 -21.93 8.76 -5.51
N LEU A 115 -21.64 9.30 -6.70
CA LEU A 115 -20.36 9.10 -7.36
C LEU A 115 -19.21 9.74 -6.57
N VAL A 116 -19.39 10.94 -6.06
CA VAL A 116 -18.37 11.63 -5.24
C VAL A 116 -18.04 10.79 -4.01
N ALA A 117 -19.05 10.34 -3.25
CA ALA A 117 -18.84 9.51 -2.09
C ALA A 117 -18.15 8.15 -2.40
N LEU A 118 -18.48 7.55 -3.56
CA LEU A 118 -17.83 6.33 -4.04
C LEU A 118 -16.35 6.56 -4.34
N LEU A 119 -16.01 7.65 -5.01
CA LEU A 119 -14.63 8.00 -5.39
C LEU A 119 -13.77 8.32 -4.16
N GLU A 120 -14.28 9.13 -3.23
CA GLU A 120 -13.61 9.36 -1.93
C GLU A 120 -13.36 8.05 -1.18
N GLY A 121 -14.34 7.14 -1.19
CA GLY A 121 -14.20 5.81 -0.62
C GLY A 121 -13.13 4.96 -1.30
N ARG A 122 -12.92 5.11 -2.62
CA ARG A 122 -11.84 4.42 -3.36
C ARG A 122 -10.48 4.97 -2.98
N VAL A 123 -10.30 6.30 -2.96
CA VAL A 123 -9.06 6.94 -2.52
C VAL A 123 -8.72 6.51 -1.09
N ARG A 124 -9.71 6.53 -0.20
CA ARG A 124 -9.53 6.09 1.20
C ARG A 124 -9.03 4.64 1.29
N ARG A 125 -9.66 3.70 0.58
CA ARG A 125 -9.22 2.29 0.59
C ARG A 125 -7.82 2.12 0.04
N GLY A 126 -7.49 2.80 -1.05
CA GLY A 126 -6.15 2.77 -1.62
C GLY A 126 -5.09 3.34 -0.67
N ALA A 127 -5.33 4.51 -0.10
CA ALA A 127 -4.43 5.17 0.85
C ALA A 127 -4.21 4.31 2.10
N MET A 128 -5.27 3.75 2.69
CA MET A 128 -5.17 2.84 3.84
C MET A 128 -4.41 1.57 3.50
N GLY A 129 -4.61 1.02 2.30
CA GLY A 129 -3.90 -0.16 1.84
C GLY A 129 -2.39 0.07 1.74
N ILE A 130 -1.96 1.23 1.26
CA ILE A 130 -0.54 1.59 1.14
C ILE A 130 0.08 1.81 2.52
N ALA A 131 -0.56 2.62 3.38
CA ALA A 131 -0.08 2.86 4.74
C ALA A 131 0.00 1.54 5.54
N SER A 132 -0.98 0.67 5.39
CA SER A 132 -0.99 -0.65 6.02
C SER A 132 0.16 -1.53 5.52
N HIS A 133 0.49 -1.44 4.23
CA HIS A 133 1.58 -2.20 3.65
C HIS A 133 2.94 -1.76 4.23
N ASP A 134 3.20 -0.45 4.33
CA ASP A 134 4.45 0.06 4.89
C ASP A 134 4.61 -0.35 6.37
N ILE A 135 3.53 -0.24 7.15
CA ILE A 135 3.48 -0.73 8.53
C ILE A 135 3.77 -2.24 8.61
N ALA A 136 3.25 -3.02 7.65
CA ALA A 136 3.50 -4.46 7.61
C ALA A 136 4.94 -4.79 7.22
N VAL A 137 5.54 -4.05 6.29
CA VAL A 137 6.97 -4.16 5.93
C VAL A 137 7.84 -3.87 7.15
N GLU A 138 7.58 -2.76 7.86
CA GLU A 138 8.29 -2.41 9.09
C GLU A 138 8.19 -3.51 10.16
N ALA A 139 7.00 -4.09 10.33
CA ALA A 139 6.80 -5.17 11.29
C ALA A 139 7.58 -6.45 10.92
N VAL A 140 7.63 -6.82 9.65
CA VAL A 140 8.43 -7.96 9.17
C VAL A 140 9.93 -7.68 9.40
N MET A 141 10.38 -6.45 9.13
CA MET A 141 11.76 -6.03 9.38
C MET A 141 12.11 -6.04 10.87
N ALA A 142 11.19 -5.60 11.74
CA ALA A 142 11.38 -5.65 13.19
C ALA A 142 11.50 -7.11 13.69
N VAL A 143 10.64 -8.00 13.20
CA VAL A 143 10.74 -9.44 13.48
C VAL A 143 12.10 -9.98 13.02
N HIS A 144 12.55 -9.62 11.80
CA HIS A 144 13.85 -10.05 11.30
C HIS A 144 14.99 -9.59 12.22
N THR A 145 15.00 -8.32 12.61
CA THR A 145 16.01 -7.74 13.49
C THR A 145 16.05 -8.48 14.85
N GLU A 146 14.87 -8.77 15.41
CA GLU A 146 14.76 -9.52 16.66
C GLU A 146 15.32 -10.94 16.52
N LEU A 147 15.01 -11.65 15.43
CA LEU A 147 15.48 -13.00 15.17
C LEU A 147 17.00 -13.05 14.91
N VAL A 148 17.55 -12.04 14.24
CA VAL A 148 19.01 -11.89 14.09
C VAL A 148 19.67 -11.66 15.45
N GLY A 149 19.11 -10.76 16.27
CA GLY A 149 19.62 -10.50 17.63
C GLY A 149 19.59 -11.71 18.55
N LYS A 150 18.64 -12.63 18.32
CA LYS A 150 18.56 -13.93 19.04
C LYS A 150 19.43 -15.04 18.42
N GLY A 151 20.16 -14.75 17.33
CA GLY A 151 20.97 -15.73 16.60
C GLY A 151 20.17 -16.80 15.84
N ILE A 152 18.86 -16.59 15.65
CA ILE A 152 17.95 -17.51 14.96
C ILE A 152 18.01 -17.28 13.45
N ALA A 153 17.86 -16.02 12.98
CA ALA A 153 17.98 -15.70 11.56
C ALA A 153 19.46 -15.50 11.19
N ARG A 154 19.94 -16.31 10.24
CA ARG A 154 21.31 -16.24 9.70
C ARG A 154 21.33 -15.74 8.25
N TRP A 155 20.17 -15.44 7.68
CA TRP A 155 19.99 -14.88 6.35
C TRP A 155 19.76 -13.36 6.44
N THR A 156 19.82 -12.69 5.28
CA THR A 156 19.54 -11.25 5.20
C THR A 156 18.03 -10.98 5.15
N SER A 157 17.61 -9.77 5.47
CA SER A 157 16.21 -9.36 5.33
C SER A 157 15.71 -9.39 3.88
N MET A 158 16.63 -9.33 2.90
CA MET A 158 16.29 -9.40 1.47
C MET A 158 16.05 -10.85 1.00
N ASP A 159 16.60 -11.84 1.70
CA ASP A 159 16.68 -13.24 1.26
C ASP A 159 16.10 -14.18 2.32
N ILE A 160 14.87 -13.92 2.76
CA ILE A 160 14.19 -14.79 3.74
C ILE A 160 13.87 -16.12 3.06
N PRO A 161 14.33 -17.27 3.59
CA PRO A 161 14.01 -18.58 3.04
C PRO A 161 12.52 -18.84 2.98
N GLU A 162 12.03 -19.43 1.90
CA GLU A 162 10.59 -19.71 1.72
C GLU A 162 10.02 -20.55 2.88
N MET A 163 10.80 -21.49 3.42
CA MET A 163 10.39 -22.30 4.57
C MET A 163 10.27 -21.50 5.88
N ALA A 164 10.94 -20.32 5.98
CA ALA A 164 10.84 -19.43 7.13
C ALA A 164 9.69 -18.41 6.98
N ALA A 165 9.24 -18.11 5.76
CA ALA A 165 8.23 -17.09 5.49
C ALA A 165 6.94 -17.27 6.31
N PRO A 166 6.33 -18.47 6.46
CA PRO A 166 5.13 -18.63 7.26
C PRO A 166 5.32 -18.26 8.75
N ALA A 167 6.52 -18.50 9.31
CA ALA A 167 6.82 -18.13 10.67
C ALA A 167 6.95 -16.60 10.83
N TYR A 168 7.58 -15.93 9.87
CA TYR A 168 7.61 -14.46 9.80
C TYR A 168 6.22 -13.87 9.70
N GLU A 169 5.35 -14.44 8.85
CA GLU A 169 3.95 -14.03 8.72
C GLU A 169 3.19 -14.10 10.05
N MET A 170 3.37 -15.21 10.79
CA MET A 170 2.71 -15.40 12.08
C MET A 170 3.20 -14.40 13.13
N LEU A 171 4.51 -14.19 13.23
CA LEU A 171 5.13 -13.28 14.22
C LEU A 171 4.76 -11.81 13.91
N ALA A 172 4.87 -11.39 12.66
CA ALA A 172 4.53 -10.03 12.26
C ALA A 172 3.01 -9.77 12.40
N ALA A 173 2.16 -10.72 12.04
CA ALA A 173 0.72 -10.62 12.24
C ALA A 173 0.35 -10.51 13.72
N TYR A 174 1.00 -11.28 14.59
CA TYR A 174 0.80 -11.18 16.04
C TYR A 174 1.14 -9.78 16.57
N ASN A 175 2.28 -9.24 16.14
CA ASN A 175 2.72 -7.90 16.56
C ASN A 175 1.80 -6.78 16.03
N LEU A 176 1.17 -6.98 14.87
CA LEU A 176 0.30 -5.98 14.23
C LEU A 176 -1.17 -6.10 14.61
N ALA A 177 -1.63 -7.24 15.10
CA ALA A 177 -3.05 -7.46 15.41
C ALA A 177 -3.69 -6.35 16.26
N PRO A 178 -3.01 -5.77 17.27
CA PRO A 178 -3.57 -4.66 18.04
C PRO A 178 -3.85 -3.39 17.22
N LYS A 179 -3.15 -3.20 16.09
CA LYS A 179 -3.32 -2.04 15.20
C LYS A 179 -4.46 -2.22 14.18
N PHE A 180 -4.92 -3.45 13.98
CA PHE A 180 -5.93 -3.82 12.98
C PHE A 180 -7.09 -4.63 13.60
N PRO A 181 -7.90 -4.04 14.49
CA PRO A 181 -9.07 -4.72 15.02
C PRO A 181 -10.12 -4.97 13.89
N PRO A 182 -10.84 -6.09 13.85
CA PRO A 182 -10.99 -7.10 14.92
C PRO A 182 -10.02 -8.29 14.80
N ALA A 183 -8.83 -8.13 14.24
CA ALA A 183 -7.89 -9.22 14.04
C ALA A 183 -7.44 -9.82 15.38
N GLU A 184 -7.74 -11.10 15.60
CA GLU A 184 -7.31 -11.85 16.76
C GLU A 184 -6.14 -12.75 16.37
N GLN A 185 -5.05 -12.69 17.14
CA GLN A 185 -3.90 -13.58 16.98
C GLN A 185 -3.72 -14.43 18.25
N LYS A 186 -3.49 -15.72 18.06
CA LYS A 186 -3.35 -16.65 19.18
C LYS A 186 -1.90 -16.75 19.63
N PRO A 187 -1.59 -16.70 20.94
CA PRO A 187 -0.23 -16.91 21.43
C PRO A 187 0.38 -18.25 20.98
N ALA A 188 -0.45 -19.27 20.77
CA ALA A 188 -0.02 -20.56 20.22
C ALA A 188 0.66 -20.43 18.84
N ASP A 189 0.24 -19.49 18.02
CA ASP A 189 0.83 -19.22 16.70
C ASP A 189 2.28 -18.75 16.83
N VAL A 190 2.57 -17.92 17.83
CA VAL A 190 3.94 -17.45 18.14
C VAL A 190 4.84 -18.62 18.54
N VAL A 191 4.35 -19.48 19.42
CA VAL A 191 5.12 -20.67 19.87
C VAL A 191 5.40 -21.59 18.67
N GLN A 192 4.43 -21.82 17.82
CA GLN A 192 4.59 -22.64 16.62
C GLN A 192 5.58 -22.01 15.64
N ALA A 193 5.48 -20.70 15.39
CA ALA A 193 6.39 -19.96 14.52
C ALA A 193 7.84 -20.07 15.02
N MET A 194 8.06 -19.86 16.30
CA MET A 194 9.39 -19.99 16.90
C MET A 194 9.95 -21.40 16.78
N ARG A 195 9.14 -22.44 17.04
CA ARG A 195 9.56 -23.84 16.84
C ARG A 195 9.98 -24.11 15.40
N THR A 196 9.21 -23.64 14.44
CA THR A 196 9.53 -23.78 13.00
C THR A 196 10.88 -23.14 12.69
N LEU A 197 11.13 -21.91 13.15
CA LEU A 197 12.38 -21.20 12.93
C LEU A 197 13.58 -21.93 13.56
N PHE A 198 13.44 -22.41 14.79
CA PHE A 198 14.50 -23.21 15.43
C PHE A 198 14.81 -24.48 14.64
N THR A 199 13.79 -25.18 14.13
CA THR A 199 13.99 -26.38 13.31
C THR A 199 14.75 -26.05 12.02
N ILE A 200 14.39 -24.96 11.33
CA ILE A 200 15.04 -24.53 10.10
C ILE A 200 16.51 -24.14 10.37
N THR A 201 16.77 -23.45 11.47
CA THR A 201 18.12 -22.99 11.84
C THR A 201 19.02 -24.13 12.28
N ALA A 202 18.44 -25.18 12.86
CA ALA A 202 19.16 -26.39 13.26
C ALA A 202 19.55 -27.29 12.07
N LEU A 203 18.92 -27.09 10.88
CA LEU A 203 19.30 -27.83 9.68
C LEU A 203 20.68 -27.34 9.20
N PRO A 204 21.63 -28.24 8.89
CA PRO A 204 22.93 -27.85 8.36
C PRO A 204 22.71 -27.11 7.01
N THR A 205 23.33 -25.96 6.85
CA THR A 205 23.24 -25.12 5.65
C THR A 205 23.97 -25.68 4.43
N SER A 206 24.85 -26.64 4.65
CA SER A 206 25.49 -27.44 3.61
C SER A 206 24.90 -28.84 3.64
N GLY A 207 24.67 -29.44 2.46
CA GLY A 207 24.24 -30.84 2.33
C GLY A 207 25.27 -31.86 2.84
N GLU A 208 26.18 -31.47 3.72
CA GLU A 208 27.08 -32.37 4.43
C GLU A 208 26.26 -33.25 5.37
N ARG A 209 26.32 -34.57 5.08
CA ARG A 209 25.84 -35.59 6.00
C ARG A 209 26.56 -35.40 7.34
N VAL A 210 25.80 -35.05 8.37
CA VAL A 210 26.29 -35.20 9.74
C VAL A 210 26.52 -36.68 9.97
N VAL A 211 27.78 -37.11 9.90
CA VAL A 211 28.16 -38.46 10.32
C VAL A 211 28.11 -38.42 11.88
N ALA A 212 27.12 -39.05 12.44
CA ALA A 212 27.06 -39.26 13.86
C ALA A 212 28.22 -40.21 14.25
N GLU A 213 29.31 -39.65 14.76
CA GLU A 213 30.32 -40.45 15.47
C GLU A 213 29.73 -40.85 16.82
N TYR A 214 29.35 -42.11 16.91
CA TYR A 214 29.02 -42.72 18.19
C TYR A 214 30.32 -43.02 18.91
N PHE A 215 30.53 -42.35 20.03
CA PHE A 215 31.55 -42.74 21.03
C PHE A 215 30.95 -43.72 22.03
#